data_b4b05bd1db34271aed439b29f00fd148
#
_entry.id   b4b05bd1db34271aed439b29f00fd148
#
_cell.length_a   1.000
_cell.length_b   1.000
_cell.length_c   1.000
_cell.angle_alpha   90.00
_cell.angle_beta   90.00
_cell.angle_gamma   90.00
#
_symmetry.space_group_name_H-M   'P 1'
#
loop_
_entity.id
_entity.type
_entity.pdbx_description
1 polymer ?
#
loop_
_entity_poly.entity_id
_entity_poly.type
_entity_poly.pdbx_seq_one_letter_code
_entity_poly.pdbx_strand_id
1 'polypeptide(L)'
;MPKYVWTAKHTFKSENNLKKHLKRDEKHFLKILDKLKKAGMMGAHRGVINNKKDKFSHIGFLLFKNKKSYKKSMQIIKNAEWDKKIPKRNRYETFLIDKEIN
;
A
#
# COMPACT_ATOMS: atom_id res chain seq x y z
N MET A 1 -6.32 17.69 4.71
CA MET A 1 -5.77 16.72 5.67
C MET A 1 -6.36 15.34 5.42
N PRO A 2 -5.54 14.27 5.30
CA PRO A 2 -6.07 12.92 5.15
C PRO A 2 -6.75 12.46 6.43
N LYS A 3 -7.87 11.75 6.31
CA LYS A 3 -8.62 11.22 7.45
C LYS A 3 -8.70 9.70 7.48
N TYR A 4 -8.49 9.06 6.36
CA TYR A 4 -8.58 7.61 6.25
C TYR A 4 -7.26 7.03 5.78
N VAL A 5 -6.79 6.00 6.47
CA VAL A 5 -5.50 5.36 6.15
C VAL A 5 -5.73 3.89 5.89
N TRP A 6 -5.14 3.39 4.81
CA TRP A 6 -5.07 1.97 4.52
C TRP A 6 -3.61 1.53 4.52
N THR A 7 -3.34 0.44 5.20
CA THR A 7 -1.99 -0.12 5.26
C THR A 7 -1.98 -1.53 4.70
N ALA A 8 -0.89 -1.86 4.03
CA ALA A 8 -0.64 -3.21 3.52
C ALA A 8 0.77 -3.65 3.89
N LYS A 9 0.86 -4.79 4.57
CA LYS A 9 2.14 -5.41 4.91
C LYS A 9 2.28 -6.69 4.09
N HIS A 10 3.40 -6.83 3.40
CA HIS A 10 3.73 -8.03 2.63
C HIS A 10 5.04 -8.62 3.14
N THR A 11 5.02 -9.92 3.42
CA THR A 11 6.18 -10.64 3.93
C THR A 11 6.57 -11.75 2.96
N PHE A 12 7.84 -11.79 2.58
CA PHE A 12 8.40 -12.72 1.60
C PHE A 12 9.34 -13.74 2.27
N LYS A 13 9.64 -14.81 1.56
CA LYS A 13 10.55 -15.87 2.05
C LYS A 13 12.02 -15.51 1.91
N SER A 14 12.36 -14.55 1.04
CA SER A 14 13.76 -14.17 0.78
C SER A 14 13.87 -12.69 0.45
N GLU A 15 15.07 -12.15 0.63
CA GLU A 15 15.38 -10.77 0.26
C GLU A 15 15.23 -10.56 -1.26
N ASN A 16 15.61 -11.55 -2.05
CA ASN A 16 15.49 -11.48 -3.50
C ASN A 16 14.04 -11.35 -3.95
N ASN A 17 13.14 -12.12 -3.33
CA ASN A 17 11.71 -12.04 -3.61
C ASN A 17 11.14 -10.67 -3.21
N LEU A 18 11.54 -10.14 -2.07
CA LEU A 18 11.15 -8.81 -1.63
C LEU A 18 11.59 -7.74 -2.66
N LYS A 19 12.84 -7.76 -3.08
CA LYS A 19 13.37 -6.81 -4.05
C LYS A 19 12.63 -6.87 -5.39
N LYS A 20 12.35 -8.07 -5.89
CA LYS A 20 11.58 -8.27 -7.12
C LYS A 20 10.17 -7.71 -6.98
N HIS A 21 9.51 -7.98 -5.85
CA HIS A 21 8.17 -7.47 -5.61
C HIS A 21 8.15 -5.93 -5.57
N LEU A 22 9.06 -5.32 -4.85
CA LEU A 22 9.11 -3.86 -4.72
C LEU A 22 9.24 -3.18 -6.09
N LYS A 23 10.07 -3.73 -6.96
CA LYS A 23 10.29 -3.21 -8.30
C LYS A 23 9.03 -3.32 -9.17
N ARG A 24 8.38 -4.48 -9.14
CA ARG A 24 7.17 -4.74 -9.92
C ARG A 24 5.95 -3.98 -9.39
N ASP A 25 5.83 -3.92 -8.07
CA ASP A 25 4.75 -3.19 -7.40
C ASP A 25 4.80 -1.71 -7.76
N GLU A 26 5.97 -1.10 -7.71
CA GLU A 26 6.16 0.30 -8.11
C GLU A 26 5.71 0.54 -9.55
N LYS A 27 6.09 -0.34 -10.46
CA LYS A 27 5.70 -0.24 -11.88
C LYS A 27 4.18 -0.29 -12.05
N HIS A 28 3.51 -1.23 -11.38
CA HIS A 28 2.06 -1.36 -11.44
C HIS A 28 1.34 -0.19 -10.78
N PHE A 29 1.83 0.26 -9.64
CA PHE A 29 1.24 1.39 -8.92
C PHE A 29 1.29 2.68 -9.73
N LEU A 30 2.42 2.96 -10.40
CA LEU A 30 2.55 4.15 -11.22
C LEU A 30 1.52 4.22 -12.36
N LYS A 31 1.08 3.07 -12.87
CA LYS A 31 0.06 3.02 -13.91
C LYS A 31 -1.31 3.51 -13.45
N ILE A 32 -1.60 3.41 -12.17
CA ILE A 32 -2.92 3.79 -11.62
C ILE A 32 -2.85 5.04 -10.74
N LEU A 33 -1.68 5.63 -10.58
CA LEU A 33 -1.46 6.76 -9.67
C LEU A 33 -2.41 7.93 -9.94
N ASP A 34 -2.56 8.34 -11.20
CA ASP A 34 -3.44 9.47 -11.56
C ASP A 34 -4.90 9.18 -11.23
N LYS A 35 -5.34 7.96 -11.49
CA LYS A 35 -6.72 7.54 -11.15
C LYS A 35 -6.96 7.59 -9.64
N LEU A 36 -5.98 7.15 -8.85
CA LEU A 36 -6.07 7.18 -7.39
C LEU A 36 -6.12 8.62 -6.87
N LYS A 37 -5.29 9.51 -7.40
CA LYS A 37 -5.32 10.92 -7.02
C LYS A 37 -6.67 11.56 -7.32
N LYS A 38 -7.25 11.29 -8.49
CA LYS A 38 -8.58 11.79 -8.87
C LYS A 38 -9.67 11.22 -7.97
N ALA A 39 -9.50 10.00 -7.47
CA ALA A 39 -10.46 9.39 -6.56
C ALA A 39 -10.36 9.92 -5.12
N GLY A 40 -9.35 10.72 -4.81
CA GLY A 40 -9.19 11.34 -3.49
C GLY A 40 -8.05 10.80 -2.64
N MET A 41 -7.12 10.06 -3.24
CA MET A 41 -5.89 9.67 -2.54
C MET A 41 -5.01 10.91 -2.36
N MET A 42 -4.59 11.17 -1.12
CA MET A 42 -3.82 12.34 -0.74
C MET A 42 -2.33 12.06 -0.56
N GLY A 43 -1.96 10.80 -0.44
CA GLY A 43 -0.57 10.43 -0.29
C GLY A 43 -0.38 8.92 -0.32
N ALA A 44 0.83 8.51 -0.63
CA ALA A 44 1.25 7.12 -0.63
C ALA A 44 2.69 7.03 -0.17
N HIS A 45 2.96 6.11 0.75
CA HIS A 45 4.29 5.90 1.30
C HIS A 45 4.58 4.40 1.38
N ARG A 46 5.84 4.06 1.23
CA ARG A 46 6.30 2.67 1.33
C ARG A 46 7.60 2.63 2.12
N GLY A 47 7.73 1.62 2.98
CA GLY A 47 8.94 1.39 3.73
C GLY A 47 9.25 -0.08 3.85
N VAL A 48 10.52 -0.41 4.02
CA VAL A 48 10.99 -1.76 4.30
C VAL A 48 11.10 -1.89 5.82
N ILE A 49 10.55 -2.99 6.35
CA ILE A 49 10.60 -3.22 7.79
C ILE A 49 12.00 -3.70 8.19
N ASN A 50 12.60 -2.96 9.10
CA ASN A 50 13.97 -3.22 9.56
C ASN A 50 13.98 -3.80 10.98
N ASN A 51 13.58 -5.08 11.11
CA ASN A 51 13.70 -5.80 12.37
C ASN A 51 13.94 -7.27 12.11
N LYS A 52 14.40 -7.99 13.15
CA LYS A 52 14.74 -9.41 13.02
C LYS A 52 13.54 -10.34 12.94
N LYS A 53 12.39 -9.90 13.47
CA LYS A 53 11.16 -10.70 13.52
C LYS A 53 10.45 -10.74 12.17
N ASP A 54 10.45 -9.62 11.45
CA ASP A 54 9.73 -9.46 10.20
C ASP A 54 10.67 -9.26 9.02
N LYS A 55 11.65 -10.17 8.89
CA LYS A 55 12.58 -10.14 7.77
C LYS A 55 11.84 -10.21 6.45
N PHE A 56 12.38 -9.53 5.45
CA PHE A 56 11.87 -9.56 4.08
C PHE A 56 10.43 -9.06 3.95
N SER A 57 10.09 -8.05 4.74
CA SER A 57 8.77 -7.43 4.73
C SER A 57 8.82 -5.97 4.31
N HIS A 58 7.74 -5.50 3.68
CA HIS A 58 7.54 -4.08 3.47
C HIS A 58 6.12 -3.70 3.86
N ILE A 59 5.94 -2.42 4.11
CA ILE A 59 4.63 -1.87 4.45
C ILE A 59 4.34 -0.66 3.56
N GLY A 60 3.12 -0.58 3.08
CA GLY A 60 2.63 0.56 2.31
C GLY A 60 1.53 1.28 3.08
N PHE A 61 1.51 2.60 2.95
CA PHE A 61 0.46 3.44 3.52
C PHE A 61 -0.19 4.25 2.41
N LEU A 62 -1.52 4.17 2.31
CA LEU A 62 -2.28 5.03 1.42
C LEU A 62 -3.18 5.93 2.25
N LEU A 63 -3.11 7.23 1.97
CA LEU A 63 -3.84 8.25 2.72
C LEU A 63 -4.97 8.79 1.86
N PHE A 64 -6.19 8.79 2.40
CA PHE A 64 -7.39 9.20 1.68
C PHE A 64 -8.09 10.34 2.40
N LYS A 65 -8.75 11.19 1.62
CA LYS A 65 -9.51 12.32 2.14
C LYS A 65 -10.62 11.86 3.09
N ASN A 66 -11.33 10.79 2.73
CA ASN A 66 -12.45 10.26 3.49
C ASN A 66 -12.71 8.79 3.09
N LYS A 67 -13.71 8.17 3.73
CA LYS A 67 -14.09 6.79 3.46
C LYS A 67 -14.55 6.56 2.01
N LYS A 68 -15.26 7.53 1.43
CA LYS A 68 -15.73 7.45 0.05
C LYS A 68 -14.56 7.38 -0.94
N SER A 69 -13.55 8.23 -0.74
CA SER A 69 -12.31 8.21 -1.53
C SER A 69 -11.57 6.90 -1.38
N TYR A 70 -11.51 6.37 -0.16
CA TYR A 70 -10.93 5.05 0.13
C TYR A 70 -11.65 3.96 -0.67
N LYS A 71 -12.98 3.90 -0.63
CA LYS A 71 -13.75 2.87 -1.35
C LYS A 71 -13.54 2.93 -2.86
N LYS A 72 -13.57 4.13 -3.44
CA LYS A 72 -13.29 4.33 -4.87
C LYS A 72 -11.90 3.86 -5.24
N SER A 73 -10.91 4.22 -4.42
CA SER A 73 -9.50 3.85 -4.65
C SER A 73 -9.30 2.34 -4.56
N MET A 74 -9.97 1.66 -3.63
CA MET A 74 -9.89 0.20 -3.52
C MET A 74 -10.45 -0.51 -4.75
N GLN A 75 -11.49 0.03 -5.38
CA GLN A 75 -12.00 -0.52 -6.64
C GLN A 75 -10.94 -0.41 -7.75
N ILE A 76 -10.25 0.72 -7.83
CA ILE A 76 -9.17 0.92 -8.81
C ILE A 76 -8.04 -0.09 -8.54
N ILE A 77 -7.65 -0.25 -7.29
CA ILE A 77 -6.59 -1.18 -6.88
C ILE A 77 -6.96 -2.63 -7.18
N LYS A 78 -8.21 -3.03 -6.87
CA LYS A 78 -8.68 -4.40 -7.15
C LYS A 78 -8.69 -4.72 -8.65
N ASN A 79 -9.00 -3.73 -9.48
CA ASN A 79 -9.08 -3.92 -10.93
C ASN A 79 -7.73 -3.76 -11.62
N ALA A 80 -6.68 -3.36 -10.90
CA ALA A 80 -5.35 -3.21 -11.45
C ALA A 80 -4.65 -4.56 -11.60
N GLU A 81 -3.76 -4.63 -12.56
CA GLU A 81 -2.89 -5.79 -12.71
C GLU A 81 -1.74 -5.74 -11.69
N TRP A 82 -1.66 -6.77 -10.88
CA TRP A 82 -0.59 -6.93 -9.89
C TRP A 82 0.17 -8.22 -10.15
N ASP A 83 1.45 -8.21 -9.81
CA ASP A 83 2.26 -9.42 -9.89
C ASP A 83 1.90 -10.37 -8.74
N LYS A 84 1.26 -11.48 -9.09
CA LYS A 84 0.85 -12.52 -8.14
C LYS A 84 1.78 -13.74 -8.14
N LYS A 85 2.85 -13.70 -8.93
CA LYS A 85 3.76 -14.84 -9.09
C LYS A 85 4.68 -15.06 -7.88
N ILE A 86 4.96 -14.00 -7.12
CA ILE A 86 5.83 -14.10 -5.95
C ILE A 86 5.00 -14.42 -4.72
N PRO A 87 5.18 -15.61 -4.11
CA PRO A 87 4.44 -15.97 -2.90
C PRO A 87 4.74 -15.01 -1.75
N LYS A 88 3.69 -14.62 -1.02
CA LYS A 88 3.82 -13.70 0.10
C LYS A 88 2.67 -13.85 1.08
N ARG A 89 2.93 -13.47 2.33
CA ARG A 89 1.88 -13.29 3.33
C ARG A 89 1.45 -11.83 3.31
N ASN A 90 0.15 -11.59 3.34
CA ASN A 90 -0.43 -10.26 3.28
C ASN A 90 -1.18 -9.95 4.57
N ARG A 91 -1.04 -8.71 5.04
CA ARG A 91 -1.83 -8.19 6.14
C ARG A 91 -2.29 -6.79 5.80
N TYR A 92 -3.59 -6.55 5.91
CA TYR A 92 -4.20 -5.26 5.60
C TYR A 92 -4.90 -4.70 6.81
N GLU A 93 -4.80 -3.40 7.01
CA GLU A 93 -5.51 -2.70 8.09
C GLU A 93 -5.95 -1.33 7.59
N THR A 94 -7.09 -0.87 8.10
CA THR A 94 -7.58 0.49 7.87
C THR A 94 -7.83 1.16 9.21
N PHE A 95 -7.62 2.46 9.27
CA PHE A 95 -7.95 3.23 10.47
C PHE A 95 -8.29 4.67 10.10
N LEU A 96 -9.03 5.31 10.99
CA LEU A 96 -9.35 6.72 10.91
C LEU A 96 -8.34 7.50 11.74
N ILE A 97 -7.92 8.64 11.22
CA ILE A 97 -7.14 9.59 12.03
C ILE A 97 -8.14 10.36 12.90
N ASP A 98 -8.12 10.09 14.19
CA ASP A 98 -9.00 10.75 15.14
C ASP A 98 -8.45 12.09 15.62
N LYS A 99 -7.12 12.24 15.63
CA LYS A 99 -6.45 13.45 16.09
C LYS A 99 -5.09 13.61 15.45
N GLU A 100 -4.79 14.81 15.00
CA GLU A 100 -3.46 15.18 14.53
C GLU A 100 -2.73 15.92 15.66
N ILE A 101 -1.51 15.48 15.97
CA ILE A 101 -0.69 16.07 17.04
C ILE A 101 0.57 16.65 16.38
N ASN A 102 0.72 17.96 16.48
CA ASN A 102 1.85 18.68 15.92
C ASN A 102 2.86 19.06 16.99
#